data_ea7c07debe0ddc74e368ef5d7298aff2
#
_entry.id   ea7c07debe0ddc74e368ef5d7298aff2
#
_cell.length_a   1.000
_cell.length_b   1.000
_cell.length_c   1.000
_cell.angle_alpha   90.00
_cell.angle_beta   90.00
_cell.angle_gamma   90.00
#
_symmetry.space_group_name_H-M   'P 1'
#
loop_
_entity.id
_entity.type
_entity.pdbx_description
1 polymer ?
#
loop_
_entity_poly.entity_id
_entity_poly.type
_entity_poly.pdbx_seq_one_letter_code
_entity_poly.pdbx_strand_id
1 'polypeptide(L)'
;MNRLIRHKKEISEIRVALRIRTIQTVTRWSSGGLAVVLFFSFIIANVAVGWSAISLANKIAIPVLVLSVGTFWAVRSMEERAEGYYKKTARDLKIELEAAEELRLLDAARLGLPVPDRQYSYKDSIPAELDSLRKDGKKYRRKHNVAQSVIILGSLSGTAVTALADTPPPLKYWAMGITFAVGAAAGFTGYYKWRERAFYLQQTADEIEHHATAFDLGIHPYDDPDESTRLAKLAKEIELLRVEQRKREQQLDQPHEGSGEVV
;
A
#
# COMPACT_ATOMS: atom_id res chain seq x y z
N MET A 1 29.29 18.63 -1.78
CA MET A 1 28.85 17.53 -0.86
C MET A 1 27.83 17.99 0.18
N ASN A 2 28.08 19.03 0.97
CA ASN A 2 27.12 19.50 2.00
C ASN A 2 25.71 19.88 1.50
N ARG A 3 25.55 20.39 0.28
CA ARG A 3 24.23 20.71 -0.30
C ARG A 3 23.40 19.46 -0.58
N LEU A 4 23.97 18.41 -1.16
CA LEU A 4 23.28 17.15 -1.45
C LEU A 4 22.79 16.45 -0.16
N ILE A 5 23.61 16.50 0.90
CA ILE A 5 23.23 15.95 2.21
C ILE A 5 22.06 16.74 2.81
N ARG A 6 22.05 18.07 2.66
CA ARG A 6 20.96 18.94 3.11
C ARG A 6 19.65 18.59 2.37
N HIS A 7 19.69 18.46 1.03
CA HIS A 7 18.52 18.05 0.24
C HIS A 7 18.02 16.67 0.63
N LYS A 8 18.94 15.70 0.89
CA LYS A 8 18.54 14.36 1.34
C LYS A 8 17.81 14.41 2.69
N LYS A 9 18.26 15.25 3.62
CA LYS A 9 17.62 15.45 4.92
C LYS A 9 16.22 16.08 4.75
N GLU A 10 16.13 17.14 3.98
CA GLU A 10 14.88 17.83 3.67
C GLU A 10 13.84 16.90 3.03
N ILE A 11 14.24 16.15 2.01
CA ILE A 11 13.39 15.12 1.37
C ILE A 11 12.90 14.09 2.40
N SER A 12 13.77 13.66 3.33
CA SER A 12 13.38 12.69 4.36
C SER A 12 12.33 13.26 5.33
N GLU A 13 12.48 14.53 5.72
CA GLU A 13 11.54 15.24 6.60
C GLU A 13 10.17 15.41 5.92
N ILE A 14 10.14 15.82 4.64
CA ILE A 14 8.91 15.96 3.86
C ILE A 14 8.21 14.60 3.71
N ARG A 15 8.95 13.52 3.44
CA ARG A 15 8.36 12.17 3.34
C ARG A 15 7.73 11.70 4.65
N VAL A 16 8.36 11.97 5.78
CA VAL A 16 7.80 11.63 7.09
C VAL A 16 6.53 12.43 7.34
N ALA A 17 6.56 13.74 7.09
CA ALA A 17 5.39 14.61 7.24
C ALA A 17 4.23 14.17 6.33
N LEU A 18 4.51 13.86 5.07
CA LEU A 18 3.53 13.35 4.11
C LEU A 18 2.88 12.04 4.59
N ARG A 19 3.68 11.11 5.12
CA ARG A 19 3.17 9.84 5.65
C ARG A 19 2.24 10.06 6.85
N ILE A 20 2.66 10.89 7.81
CA ILE A 20 1.84 11.21 8.99
C ILE A 20 0.54 11.89 8.55
N ARG A 21 0.62 12.87 7.64
CA ARG A 21 -0.55 13.60 7.14
C ARG A 21 -1.53 12.69 6.41
N THR A 22 -1.03 11.75 5.61
CA THR A 22 -1.86 10.76 4.92
C THR A 22 -2.60 9.86 5.93
N ILE A 23 -1.90 9.38 6.96
CA ILE A 23 -2.50 8.56 8.02
C ILE A 23 -3.58 9.37 8.75
N GLN A 24 -3.29 10.60 9.15
CA GLN A 24 -4.25 11.47 9.83
C GLN A 24 -5.50 11.71 8.99
N THR A 25 -5.34 12.01 7.71
CA THR A 25 -6.45 12.26 6.79
C THR A 25 -7.32 11.00 6.64
N VAL A 26 -6.72 9.83 6.43
CA VAL A 26 -7.45 8.56 6.32
C VAL A 26 -8.17 8.23 7.62
N THR A 27 -7.51 8.36 8.78
CA THR A 27 -8.11 8.10 10.09
C THR A 27 -9.27 9.04 10.36
N ARG A 28 -9.15 10.32 10.05
CA ARG A 28 -10.22 11.31 10.20
C ARG A 28 -11.44 10.97 9.36
N TRP A 29 -11.26 10.71 8.08
CA TRP A 29 -12.38 10.40 7.18
C TRP A 29 -13.02 9.05 7.50
N SER A 30 -12.24 8.03 7.86
CA SER A 30 -12.77 6.72 8.23
C SER A 30 -13.54 6.77 9.56
N SER A 31 -13.01 7.45 10.57
CA SER A 31 -13.71 7.61 11.87
C SER A 31 -14.96 8.47 11.75
N GLY A 32 -14.90 9.59 10.99
CA GLY A 32 -16.06 10.43 10.73
C GLY A 32 -17.15 9.69 9.95
N GLY A 33 -16.78 8.98 8.88
CA GLY A 33 -17.72 8.18 8.09
C GLY A 33 -18.35 7.06 8.91
N LEU A 34 -17.54 6.35 9.72
CA LEU A 34 -18.07 5.32 10.62
C LEU A 34 -19.04 5.89 11.65
N ALA A 35 -18.72 7.04 12.24
CA ALA A 35 -19.61 7.70 13.20
C ALA A 35 -20.97 8.05 12.58
N VAL A 36 -20.99 8.59 11.37
CA VAL A 36 -22.22 8.92 10.63
C VAL A 36 -23.04 7.66 10.34
N VAL A 37 -22.41 6.61 9.81
CA VAL A 37 -23.08 5.34 9.49
C VAL A 37 -23.66 4.72 10.76
N LEU A 38 -22.90 4.65 11.84
CA LEU A 38 -23.36 4.10 13.12
C LEU A 38 -24.50 4.91 13.72
N PHE A 39 -24.44 6.24 13.63
CA PHE A 39 -25.49 7.13 14.14
C PHE A 39 -26.82 6.89 13.42
N PHE A 40 -26.85 6.89 12.09
CA PHE A 40 -28.05 6.62 11.33
C PHE A 40 -28.56 5.19 11.52
N SER A 41 -27.67 4.20 11.51
CA SER A 41 -28.03 2.79 11.77
C SER A 41 -28.64 2.62 13.16
N PHE A 42 -28.09 3.30 14.16
CA PHE A 42 -28.59 3.30 15.53
C PHE A 42 -30.01 3.88 15.61
N ILE A 43 -30.26 5.03 14.96
CA ILE A 43 -31.60 5.64 14.93
C ILE A 43 -32.59 4.70 14.23
N ILE A 44 -32.28 4.24 13.03
CA ILE A 44 -33.17 3.39 12.23
C ILE A 44 -33.51 2.10 13.00
N ALA A 45 -32.53 1.45 13.58
CA ALA A 45 -32.73 0.20 14.31
C ALA A 45 -33.62 0.41 15.57
N ASN A 46 -33.40 1.49 16.33
CA ASN A 46 -34.19 1.77 17.51
C ASN A 46 -35.63 2.21 17.19
N VAL A 47 -35.85 2.90 16.06
CA VAL A 47 -37.19 3.26 15.59
C VAL A 47 -37.95 2.05 15.04
N ALA A 48 -37.28 1.18 14.28
CA ALA A 48 -37.91 0.04 13.62
C ALA A 48 -38.20 -1.14 14.56
N VAL A 49 -37.31 -1.40 15.53
CA VAL A 49 -37.37 -2.62 16.38
C VAL A 49 -37.74 -2.28 17.85
N GLY A 50 -37.44 -1.07 18.27
CA GLY A 50 -37.61 -0.63 19.65
C GLY A 50 -36.40 -0.84 20.54
N TRP A 51 -36.22 0.06 21.50
CA TRP A 51 -35.05 0.12 22.37
C TRP A 51 -34.79 -1.17 23.20
N SER A 52 -35.85 -1.73 23.75
CA SER A 52 -35.77 -2.91 24.62
C SER A 52 -35.31 -4.17 23.87
N ALA A 53 -35.79 -4.32 22.62
CA ALA A 53 -35.49 -5.52 21.82
C ALA A 53 -34.03 -5.60 21.37
N ILE A 54 -33.35 -4.44 21.21
CA ILE A 54 -31.94 -4.38 20.75
C ILE A 54 -31.01 -3.79 21.81
N SER A 55 -31.34 -3.91 23.07
CA SER A 55 -30.57 -3.33 24.19
C SER A 55 -29.10 -3.78 24.22
N LEU A 56 -28.83 -5.05 23.88
CA LEU A 56 -27.45 -5.57 23.81
C LEU A 56 -26.67 -4.91 22.66
N ALA A 57 -27.26 -4.76 21.48
CA ALA A 57 -26.66 -4.09 20.35
C ALA A 57 -26.36 -2.61 20.67
N ASN A 58 -27.27 -1.94 21.37
CA ASN A 58 -27.11 -0.56 21.80
C ASN A 58 -25.95 -0.38 22.78
N LYS A 59 -25.72 -1.33 23.70
CA LYS A 59 -24.60 -1.34 24.65
C LYS A 59 -23.23 -1.39 23.94
N ILE A 60 -23.18 -1.96 22.74
CA ILE A 60 -21.95 -2.02 21.92
C ILE A 60 -21.87 -0.82 20.98
N ALA A 61 -22.96 -0.47 20.33
CA ALA A 61 -23.02 0.62 19.34
C ALA A 61 -22.66 1.99 19.93
N ILE A 62 -23.14 2.30 21.13
CA ILE A 62 -22.88 3.59 21.80
C ILE A 62 -21.40 3.80 22.09
N PRO A 63 -20.66 2.88 22.76
CA PRO A 63 -19.23 3.04 22.97
C PRO A 63 -18.43 3.16 21.66
N VAL A 64 -18.78 2.39 20.63
CA VAL A 64 -18.10 2.45 19.33
C VAL A 64 -18.34 3.80 18.65
N LEU A 65 -19.55 4.34 18.73
CA LEU A 65 -19.88 5.66 18.21
C LEU A 65 -19.11 6.76 18.96
N VAL A 66 -19.05 6.70 20.29
CA VAL A 66 -18.30 7.67 21.12
C VAL A 66 -16.80 7.61 20.77
N LEU A 67 -16.22 6.40 20.63
CA LEU A 67 -14.84 6.23 20.22
C LEU A 67 -14.58 6.80 18.81
N SER A 68 -15.50 6.58 17.87
CA SER A 68 -15.36 7.10 16.49
C SER A 68 -15.38 8.63 16.47
N VAL A 69 -16.30 9.26 17.20
CA VAL A 69 -16.39 10.73 17.33
C VAL A 69 -15.15 11.26 18.08
N GLY A 70 -14.75 10.61 19.17
CA GLY A 70 -13.55 10.97 19.94
C GLY A 70 -12.28 10.93 19.09
N THR A 71 -12.11 9.88 18.28
CA THR A 71 -10.97 9.73 17.36
C THR A 71 -10.97 10.84 16.30
N PHE A 72 -12.13 11.13 15.71
CA PHE A 72 -12.28 12.23 14.74
C PHE A 72 -11.82 13.57 15.33
N TRP A 73 -12.31 13.91 16.54
CA TRP A 73 -11.97 15.15 17.24
C TRP A 73 -10.49 15.19 17.66
N ALA A 74 -9.95 14.08 18.14
CA ALA A 74 -8.53 14.00 18.52
C ALA A 74 -7.61 14.25 17.31
N VAL A 75 -7.87 13.60 16.18
CA VAL A 75 -7.08 13.80 14.95
C VAL A 75 -7.22 15.25 14.47
N ARG A 76 -8.41 15.82 14.50
CA ARG A 76 -8.64 17.21 14.11
C ARG A 76 -7.87 18.18 15.00
N SER A 77 -7.89 18.01 16.32
CA SER A 77 -7.14 18.86 17.24
C SER A 77 -5.61 18.74 17.06
N MET A 78 -5.11 17.56 16.70
CA MET A 78 -3.70 17.36 16.33
C MET A 78 -3.35 18.12 15.04
N GLU A 79 -4.24 18.14 14.05
CA GLU A 79 -4.05 18.89 12.81
C GLU A 79 -4.02 20.41 13.06
N GLU A 80 -4.86 20.94 13.91
CA GLU A 80 -4.93 22.36 14.24
C GLU A 80 -3.69 22.85 15.02
N ARG A 81 -3.06 21.98 15.81
CA ARG A 81 -1.84 22.27 16.57
C ARG A 81 -0.55 22.01 15.80
N ALA A 82 -0.64 21.48 14.59
CA ALA A 82 0.53 21.14 13.80
C ALA A 82 1.25 22.38 13.28
N GLU A 83 2.60 22.36 13.26
CA GLU A 83 3.46 23.43 12.78
C GLU A 83 4.36 22.95 11.64
N GLY A 84 4.93 23.88 10.87
CA GLY A 84 5.88 23.60 9.80
C GLY A 84 5.30 22.71 8.70
N TYR A 85 6.04 21.68 8.31
CA TYR A 85 5.59 20.70 7.30
C TYR A 85 4.30 19.98 7.70
N TYR A 86 4.05 19.76 8.98
CA TYR A 86 2.86 19.07 9.48
C TYR A 86 1.57 19.92 9.37
N LYS A 87 1.66 21.22 9.12
CA LYS A 87 0.50 22.08 8.85
C LYS A 87 0.04 22.00 7.40
N LYS A 88 0.93 21.64 6.47
CA LYS A 88 0.64 21.56 5.04
C LYS A 88 -0.30 20.41 4.71
N THR A 89 -1.04 20.54 3.60
CA THR A 89 -1.88 19.44 3.12
C THR A 89 -1.02 18.32 2.52
N ALA A 90 -1.56 17.11 2.43
CA ALA A 90 -0.86 15.99 1.79
C ALA A 90 -0.53 16.28 0.31
N ARG A 91 -1.37 17.09 -0.36
CA ARG A 91 -1.14 17.52 -1.75
C ARG A 91 0.04 18.48 -1.86
N ASP A 92 0.09 19.49 -0.99
CA ASP A 92 1.18 20.48 -0.99
C ASP A 92 2.52 19.82 -0.67
N LEU A 93 2.53 18.92 0.32
CA LEU A 93 3.72 18.13 0.68
C LEU A 93 4.21 17.25 -0.48
N LYS A 94 3.29 16.71 -1.29
CA LYS A 94 3.67 15.91 -2.46
C LYS A 94 4.34 16.77 -3.54
N ILE A 95 3.78 17.95 -3.82
CA ILE A 95 4.37 18.91 -4.77
C ILE A 95 5.75 19.37 -4.29
N GLU A 96 5.87 19.67 -3.00
CA GLU A 96 7.13 20.11 -2.40
C GLU A 96 8.19 18.99 -2.41
N LEU A 97 7.76 17.73 -2.21
CA LEU A 97 8.63 16.57 -2.34
C LEU A 97 9.18 16.42 -3.76
N GLU A 98 8.29 16.51 -4.76
CA GLU A 98 8.67 16.44 -6.18
C GLU A 98 9.66 17.56 -6.53
N ALA A 99 9.39 18.79 -6.11
CA ALA A 99 10.29 19.94 -6.32
C ALA A 99 11.66 19.74 -5.62
N ALA A 100 11.68 19.22 -4.39
CA ALA A 100 12.93 18.97 -3.67
C ALA A 100 13.75 17.83 -4.31
N GLU A 101 13.09 16.80 -4.84
CA GLU A 101 13.73 15.71 -5.59
C GLU A 101 14.33 16.23 -6.90
N GLU A 102 13.61 17.10 -7.64
CA GLU A 102 14.09 17.71 -8.87
C GLU A 102 15.29 18.63 -8.62
N LEU A 103 15.23 19.48 -7.60
CA LEU A 103 16.36 20.33 -7.21
C LEU A 103 17.60 19.50 -6.85
N ARG A 104 17.43 18.39 -6.16
CA ARG A 104 18.53 17.46 -5.86
C ARG A 104 19.15 16.89 -7.12
N LEU A 105 18.33 16.51 -8.13
CA LEU A 105 18.80 15.99 -9.40
C LEU A 105 19.58 17.05 -10.19
N LEU A 106 19.09 18.29 -10.21
CA LEU A 106 19.73 19.41 -10.89
C LEU A 106 21.08 19.75 -10.24
N ASP A 107 21.15 19.78 -8.91
CA ASP A 107 22.40 20.01 -8.18
C ASP A 107 23.39 18.87 -8.35
N ALA A 108 22.92 17.62 -8.38
CA ALA A 108 23.77 16.47 -8.70
C ALA A 108 24.32 16.52 -10.13
N ALA A 109 23.50 16.93 -11.11
CA ALA A 109 23.92 17.12 -12.49
C ALA A 109 24.97 18.23 -12.65
N ARG A 110 24.81 19.34 -11.91
CA ARG A 110 25.78 20.47 -11.93
C ARG A 110 27.15 20.10 -11.38
N LEU A 111 27.24 19.12 -10.45
CA LEU A 111 28.50 18.69 -9.87
C LEU A 111 29.37 17.91 -10.84
N GLY A 112 28.81 17.47 -12.00
CA GLY A 112 29.57 16.75 -13.02
C GLY A 112 30.31 15.54 -12.49
N LEU A 113 29.75 14.81 -11.55
CA LEU A 113 30.41 13.67 -10.91
C LEU A 113 30.96 12.70 -11.95
N PRO A 114 32.20 12.23 -11.81
CA PRO A 114 32.77 11.19 -12.66
C PRO A 114 31.86 9.96 -12.73
N VAL A 115 31.94 9.21 -13.82
CA VAL A 115 31.10 8.01 -14.01
C VAL A 115 31.23 7.03 -12.83
N PRO A 116 32.42 6.74 -12.29
CA PRO A 116 32.55 5.87 -11.12
C PRO A 116 31.78 6.36 -9.90
N ASP A 117 31.86 7.65 -9.57
CA ASP A 117 31.16 8.20 -8.41
C ASP A 117 29.64 8.09 -8.56
N ARG A 118 29.12 8.24 -9.77
CA ARG A 118 27.67 8.02 -10.07
C ARG A 118 27.29 6.56 -9.89
N GLN A 119 28.14 5.63 -10.32
CA GLN A 119 27.91 4.19 -10.17
C GLN A 119 27.96 3.76 -8.69
N TYR A 120 28.86 4.32 -7.89
CA TYR A 120 28.88 4.11 -6.44
C TYR A 120 27.62 4.65 -5.76
N SER A 121 27.21 5.87 -6.12
CA SER A 121 25.95 6.43 -5.59
C SER A 121 24.73 5.61 -5.98
N TYR A 122 24.72 5.00 -7.16
CA TYR A 122 23.71 4.07 -7.61
C TYR A 122 23.71 2.79 -6.76
N LYS A 123 24.88 2.18 -6.55
CA LYS A 123 25.03 1.00 -5.65
C LYS A 123 24.47 1.30 -4.25
N ASP A 124 24.83 2.45 -3.67
CA ASP A 124 24.35 2.87 -2.34
C ASP A 124 22.82 3.07 -2.28
N SER A 125 22.14 3.20 -3.41
CA SER A 125 20.68 3.33 -3.46
C SER A 125 19.96 1.97 -3.45
N ILE A 126 20.66 0.87 -3.78
CA ILE A 126 20.07 -0.48 -3.90
C ILE A 126 19.35 -0.95 -2.63
N PRO A 127 19.91 -0.82 -1.41
CA PRO A 127 19.22 -1.26 -0.20
C PRO A 127 17.88 -0.56 0.03
N ALA A 128 17.80 0.75 -0.27
CA ALA A 128 16.56 1.52 -0.14
C ALA A 128 15.51 1.07 -1.16
N GLU A 129 15.93 0.71 -2.35
CA GLU A 129 15.06 0.16 -3.39
C GLU A 129 14.53 -1.23 -3.01
N LEU A 130 15.39 -2.13 -2.53
CA LEU A 130 15.00 -3.44 -2.03
C LEU A 130 13.92 -3.34 -0.94
N ASP A 131 14.12 -2.41 0.01
CA ASP A 131 13.12 -2.15 1.05
C ASP A 131 11.80 -1.66 0.47
N SER A 132 11.82 -0.82 -0.56
CA SER A 132 10.62 -0.34 -1.25
C SER A 132 9.88 -1.48 -1.95
N LEU A 133 10.58 -2.28 -2.75
CA LEU A 133 10.00 -3.44 -3.46
C LEU A 133 9.38 -4.45 -2.50
N ARG A 134 10.11 -4.80 -1.43
CA ARG A 134 9.63 -5.71 -0.39
C ARG A 134 8.41 -5.19 0.35
N LYS A 135 8.37 -3.88 0.61
CA LYS A 135 7.24 -3.23 1.28
C LYS A 135 6.00 -3.22 0.40
N ASP A 136 6.14 -2.94 -0.89
CA ASP A 136 5.03 -2.97 -1.82
C ASP A 136 4.55 -4.42 -2.05
N GLY A 137 5.44 -5.39 -2.17
CA GLY A 137 5.12 -6.81 -2.20
C GLY A 137 4.32 -7.27 -0.95
N LYS A 138 4.77 -6.87 0.26
CA LYS A 138 4.04 -7.14 1.51
C LYS A 138 2.64 -6.50 1.52
N LYS A 139 2.49 -5.29 0.96
CA LYS A 139 1.20 -4.60 0.85
C LYS A 139 0.22 -5.35 -0.05
N TYR A 140 0.66 -5.82 -1.22
CA TYR A 140 -0.17 -6.63 -2.11
C TYR A 140 -0.52 -7.99 -1.50
N ARG A 141 0.45 -8.66 -0.86
CA ARG A 141 0.22 -9.92 -0.14
C ARG A 141 -0.82 -9.75 0.96
N ARG A 142 -0.76 -8.66 1.74
CA ARG A 142 -1.75 -8.37 2.77
C ARG A 142 -3.15 -8.18 2.19
N LYS A 143 -3.28 -7.44 1.08
CA LYS A 143 -4.57 -7.26 0.40
C LYS A 143 -5.14 -8.59 -0.07
N HIS A 144 -4.31 -9.43 -0.72
CA HIS A 144 -4.71 -10.77 -1.15
C HIS A 144 -5.17 -11.63 0.02
N ASN A 145 -4.39 -11.70 1.10
CA ASN A 145 -4.73 -12.52 2.28
C ASN A 145 -6.03 -12.07 2.94
N VAL A 146 -6.28 -10.75 3.05
CA VAL A 146 -7.55 -10.23 3.58
C VAL A 146 -8.73 -10.64 2.69
N ALA A 147 -8.63 -10.44 1.38
CA ALA A 147 -9.67 -10.84 0.44
C ALA A 147 -9.92 -12.35 0.48
N GLN A 148 -8.86 -13.14 0.52
CA GLN A 148 -8.95 -14.61 0.63
C GLN A 148 -9.61 -15.05 1.94
N SER A 149 -9.31 -14.37 3.06
CA SER A 149 -9.98 -14.64 4.34
C SER A 149 -11.48 -14.33 4.26
N VAL A 150 -11.87 -13.22 3.61
CA VAL A 150 -13.29 -12.88 3.38
C VAL A 150 -13.98 -13.95 2.54
N ILE A 151 -13.32 -14.45 1.48
CA ILE A 151 -13.86 -15.51 0.62
C ILE A 151 -14.06 -16.79 1.43
N ILE A 152 -13.05 -17.26 2.15
CA ILE A 152 -13.09 -18.54 2.89
C ILE A 152 -14.13 -18.46 4.03
N LEU A 153 -14.01 -17.46 4.90
CA LEU A 153 -14.90 -17.33 6.07
C LEU A 153 -16.33 -17.01 5.63
N GLY A 154 -16.49 -16.15 4.63
CA GLY A 154 -17.79 -15.78 4.09
C GLY A 154 -18.48 -16.95 3.41
N SER A 155 -17.76 -17.78 2.64
CA SER A 155 -18.32 -18.97 2.03
C SER A 155 -18.78 -20.00 3.07
N LEU A 156 -17.96 -20.25 4.09
CA LEU A 156 -18.31 -21.17 5.19
C LEU A 156 -19.53 -20.66 5.97
N SER A 157 -19.55 -19.36 6.30
CA SER A 157 -20.67 -18.74 7.02
C SER A 157 -21.94 -18.73 6.17
N GLY A 158 -21.82 -18.40 4.88
CA GLY A 158 -22.94 -18.42 3.93
C GLY A 158 -23.55 -19.82 3.83
N THR A 159 -22.73 -20.87 3.67
CA THR A 159 -23.18 -22.27 3.63
C THR A 159 -23.88 -22.67 4.93
N ALA A 160 -23.33 -22.32 6.09
CA ALA A 160 -23.93 -22.62 7.39
C ALA A 160 -25.31 -21.97 7.56
N VAL A 161 -25.46 -20.72 7.13
CA VAL A 161 -26.76 -19.99 7.22
C VAL A 161 -27.77 -20.58 6.24
N THR A 162 -27.39 -20.93 5.01
CA THR A 162 -28.28 -21.49 4.00
C THR A 162 -28.67 -22.94 4.27
N ALA A 163 -27.89 -23.69 5.05
CA ALA A 163 -28.22 -25.06 5.47
C ALA A 163 -29.38 -25.10 6.49
N LEU A 164 -29.72 -23.98 7.11
CA LEU A 164 -30.91 -23.84 7.94
C LEU A 164 -32.11 -23.64 7.01
N ALA A 165 -32.92 -24.69 6.80
CA ALA A 165 -33.99 -24.77 5.81
C ALA A 165 -35.03 -23.63 5.90
N ASP A 166 -35.31 -23.10 7.08
CA ASP A 166 -36.19 -21.96 7.34
C ASP A 166 -35.43 -20.79 7.98
N THR A 167 -34.62 -20.10 7.17
CA THR A 167 -33.88 -18.93 7.66
C THR A 167 -34.83 -17.76 7.89
N PRO A 168 -35.04 -17.31 9.15
CA PRO A 168 -35.96 -16.18 9.45
C PRO A 168 -35.46 -14.88 8.78
N PRO A 169 -36.38 -13.93 8.50
CA PRO A 169 -36.06 -12.72 7.73
C PRO A 169 -34.76 -12.00 8.08
N PRO A 170 -34.37 -11.75 9.34
CA PRO A 170 -33.12 -11.03 9.59
C PRO A 170 -31.89 -11.81 9.14
N LEU A 171 -31.83 -13.13 9.31
CA LEU A 171 -30.68 -13.96 8.91
C LEU A 171 -30.56 -14.09 7.39
N LYS A 172 -31.68 -14.09 6.66
CA LYS A 172 -31.70 -14.12 5.19
C LYS A 172 -30.97 -12.93 4.57
N TYR A 173 -31.18 -11.74 5.11
CA TYR A 173 -30.49 -10.53 4.61
C TYR A 173 -28.98 -10.55 4.91
N TRP A 174 -28.57 -11.10 6.06
CA TRP A 174 -27.18 -11.30 6.37
C TRP A 174 -26.52 -12.29 5.42
N ALA A 175 -27.18 -13.41 5.11
CA ALA A 175 -26.70 -14.37 4.12
C ALA A 175 -26.48 -13.73 2.75
N MET A 176 -27.45 -12.91 2.27
CA MET A 176 -27.28 -12.15 1.02
C MET A 176 -26.08 -11.22 1.06
N GLY A 177 -25.91 -10.45 2.14
CA GLY A 177 -24.77 -9.54 2.31
C GLY A 177 -23.43 -10.27 2.30
N ILE A 178 -23.33 -11.39 2.99
CA ILE A 178 -22.14 -12.23 3.04
C ILE A 178 -21.81 -12.77 1.64
N THR A 179 -22.79 -13.34 0.94
CA THR A 179 -22.62 -13.89 -0.41
C THR A 179 -22.17 -12.81 -1.40
N PHE A 180 -22.78 -11.61 -1.33
CA PHE A 180 -22.35 -10.47 -2.13
C PHE A 180 -20.90 -10.07 -1.83
N ALA A 181 -20.52 -9.99 -0.54
CA ALA A 181 -19.14 -9.65 -0.14
C ALA A 181 -18.13 -10.68 -0.63
N VAL A 182 -18.46 -11.98 -0.59
CA VAL A 182 -17.63 -13.06 -1.13
C VAL A 182 -17.45 -12.92 -2.64
N GLY A 183 -18.54 -12.69 -3.38
CA GLY A 183 -18.50 -12.48 -4.83
C GLY A 183 -17.66 -11.26 -5.21
N ALA A 184 -17.85 -10.15 -4.52
CA ALA A 184 -17.08 -8.92 -4.71
C ALA A 184 -15.59 -9.15 -4.41
N ALA A 185 -15.24 -9.80 -3.28
CA ALA A 185 -13.86 -10.10 -2.92
C ALA A 185 -13.19 -11.01 -3.95
N ALA A 186 -13.89 -12.04 -4.45
CA ALA A 186 -13.41 -12.92 -5.49
C ALA A 186 -13.17 -12.17 -6.81
N GLY A 187 -14.12 -11.35 -7.24
CA GLY A 187 -13.98 -10.50 -8.43
C GLY A 187 -12.80 -9.54 -8.35
N PHE A 188 -12.64 -8.84 -7.23
CA PHE A 188 -11.51 -7.94 -7.03
C PHE A 188 -10.17 -8.67 -7.00
N THR A 189 -10.10 -9.86 -6.38
CA THR A 189 -8.87 -10.65 -6.33
C THR A 189 -8.47 -11.10 -7.74
N GLY A 190 -9.42 -11.54 -8.56
CA GLY A 190 -9.19 -11.93 -9.96
C GLY A 190 -8.78 -10.74 -10.84
N TYR A 191 -9.46 -9.61 -10.71
CA TYR A 191 -9.19 -8.41 -11.51
C TYR A 191 -7.83 -7.78 -11.20
N TYR A 192 -7.53 -7.54 -9.91
CA TYR A 192 -6.29 -6.83 -9.52
C TYR A 192 -5.04 -7.71 -9.46
N LYS A 193 -5.16 -9.03 -9.56
CA LYS A 193 -4.04 -10.00 -9.56
C LYS A 193 -3.01 -9.72 -8.45
N TRP A 194 -3.50 -9.43 -7.22
CA TRP A 194 -2.63 -9.02 -6.10
C TRP A 194 -1.57 -10.04 -5.73
N ARG A 195 -1.87 -11.34 -5.90
CA ARG A 195 -0.93 -12.43 -5.63
C ARG A 195 0.25 -12.41 -6.60
N GLU A 196 -0.02 -12.26 -7.88
CA GLU A 196 0.96 -12.20 -8.96
C GLU A 196 1.84 -10.96 -8.80
N ARG A 197 1.25 -9.79 -8.51
CA ARG A 197 2.00 -8.55 -8.23
C ARG A 197 2.94 -8.70 -7.05
N ALA A 198 2.47 -9.31 -5.94
CA ALA A 198 3.31 -9.56 -4.78
C ALA A 198 4.47 -10.51 -5.09
N PHE A 199 4.21 -11.55 -5.90
CA PHE A 199 5.21 -12.52 -6.31
C PHE A 199 6.31 -11.88 -7.16
N TYR A 200 5.95 -11.13 -8.21
CA TYR A 200 6.95 -10.51 -9.09
C TYR A 200 7.77 -9.44 -8.40
N LEU A 201 7.17 -8.63 -7.51
CA LEU A 201 7.93 -7.66 -6.71
C LEU A 201 8.94 -8.35 -5.79
N GLN A 202 8.56 -9.47 -5.16
CA GLN A 202 9.46 -10.23 -4.32
C GLN A 202 10.57 -10.88 -5.16
N GLN A 203 10.24 -11.48 -6.30
CA GLN A 203 11.22 -12.09 -7.21
C GLN A 203 12.25 -11.05 -7.66
N THR A 204 11.81 -9.87 -8.13
CA THR A 204 12.72 -8.81 -8.56
C THR A 204 13.63 -8.33 -7.41
N ALA A 205 13.08 -8.21 -6.18
CA ALA A 205 13.87 -7.85 -5.02
C ALA A 205 14.94 -8.91 -4.71
N ASP A 206 14.60 -10.19 -4.77
CA ASP A 206 15.53 -11.28 -4.50
C ASP A 206 16.61 -11.40 -5.59
N GLU A 207 16.27 -11.15 -6.86
CA GLU A 207 17.23 -11.09 -7.98
C GLU A 207 18.21 -9.90 -7.82
N ILE A 208 17.72 -8.71 -7.48
CA ILE A 208 18.58 -7.53 -7.21
C ILE A 208 19.49 -7.80 -6.03
N GLU A 209 18.98 -8.38 -4.94
CA GLU A 209 19.80 -8.73 -3.76
C GLU A 209 20.88 -9.76 -4.11
N HIS A 210 20.55 -10.76 -4.94
CA HIS A 210 21.53 -11.74 -5.42
C HIS A 210 22.66 -11.06 -6.17
N HIS A 211 22.38 -10.16 -7.11
CA HIS A 211 23.38 -9.42 -7.84
C HIS A 211 24.22 -8.50 -6.94
N ALA A 212 23.59 -7.80 -5.98
CA ALA A 212 24.29 -6.94 -5.03
C ALA A 212 25.23 -7.76 -4.13
N THR A 213 24.78 -8.91 -3.64
CA THR A 213 25.60 -9.83 -2.82
C THR A 213 26.74 -10.45 -3.62
N ALA A 214 26.51 -10.88 -4.85
CA ALA A 214 27.53 -11.43 -5.73
C ALA A 214 28.62 -10.38 -6.03
N PHE A 215 28.22 -9.12 -6.22
CA PHE A 215 29.16 -8.01 -6.37
C PHE A 215 30.01 -7.79 -5.11
N ASP A 216 29.41 -7.77 -3.94
CA ASP A 216 30.10 -7.54 -2.66
C ASP A 216 31.07 -8.68 -2.32
N LEU A 217 30.75 -9.91 -2.72
CA LEU A 217 31.61 -11.09 -2.55
C LEU A 217 32.65 -11.24 -3.66
N GLY A 218 32.55 -10.49 -4.77
CA GLY A 218 33.45 -10.62 -5.92
C GLY A 218 33.36 -11.97 -6.63
N ILE A 219 32.19 -12.60 -6.62
CA ILE A 219 31.93 -13.88 -7.28
C ILE A 219 31.26 -13.68 -8.64
N HIS A 220 31.26 -14.73 -9.47
CA HIS A 220 30.61 -14.69 -10.77
C HIS A 220 29.18 -14.13 -10.68
N PRO A 221 28.77 -13.20 -11.52
CA PRO A 221 29.41 -12.64 -12.70
C PRO A 221 30.31 -11.41 -12.44
N TYR A 222 30.67 -11.10 -11.19
CA TYR A 222 31.41 -9.91 -10.76
C TYR A 222 32.83 -10.24 -10.28
N ASP A 223 33.47 -11.21 -10.89
CA ASP A 223 34.84 -11.71 -10.60
C ASP A 223 35.96 -10.96 -11.36
N ASP A 224 35.62 -9.91 -12.11
CA ASP A 224 36.57 -9.07 -12.82
C ASP A 224 37.48 -8.32 -11.83
N PRO A 225 38.79 -8.22 -12.07
CA PRO A 225 39.71 -7.51 -11.20
C PRO A 225 39.45 -5.98 -11.16
N ASP A 226 38.91 -5.40 -12.24
CA ASP A 226 38.56 -3.97 -12.28
C ASP A 226 37.22 -3.66 -11.67
N GLU A 227 37.25 -2.88 -10.57
CA GLU A 227 36.07 -2.50 -9.82
C GLU A 227 35.10 -1.64 -10.64
N SER A 228 35.61 -0.76 -11.51
CA SER A 228 34.79 0.10 -12.37
C SER A 228 33.97 -0.73 -13.36
N THR A 229 34.58 -1.75 -13.93
CA THR A 229 33.93 -2.72 -14.84
C THR A 229 32.84 -3.52 -14.10
N ARG A 230 33.13 -3.98 -12.89
CA ARG A 230 32.16 -4.69 -12.05
C ARG A 230 30.96 -3.81 -11.72
N LEU A 231 31.19 -2.53 -11.34
CA LEU A 231 30.12 -1.57 -11.03
C LEU A 231 29.25 -1.26 -12.26
N ALA A 232 29.87 -1.08 -13.44
CA ALA A 232 29.13 -0.85 -14.67
C ALA A 232 28.25 -2.04 -15.03
N LYS A 233 28.76 -3.27 -14.83
CA LYS A 233 28.03 -4.51 -15.04
C LYS A 233 26.85 -4.64 -14.06
N LEU A 234 27.08 -4.37 -12.77
CA LEU A 234 26.04 -4.37 -11.75
C LEU A 234 24.90 -3.39 -12.10
N ALA A 235 25.25 -2.16 -12.44
CA ALA A 235 24.26 -1.15 -12.82
C ALA A 235 23.43 -1.60 -14.03
N LYS A 236 24.07 -2.21 -15.03
CA LYS A 236 23.41 -2.73 -16.23
C LYS A 236 22.40 -3.85 -15.88
N GLU A 237 22.82 -4.83 -15.10
CA GLU A 237 21.96 -5.97 -14.74
C GLU A 237 20.75 -5.51 -13.92
N ILE A 238 20.94 -4.60 -12.94
CA ILE A 238 19.83 -4.07 -12.15
C ILE A 238 18.86 -3.26 -13.03
N GLU A 239 19.36 -2.46 -13.98
CA GLU A 239 18.46 -1.74 -14.90
C GLU A 239 17.66 -2.69 -15.80
N LEU A 240 18.25 -3.82 -16.23
CA LEU A 240 17.52 -4.84 -16.98
C LEU A 240 16.39 -5.44 -16.15
N LEU A 241 16.66 -5.77 -14.88
CA LEU A 241 15.62 -6.27 -13.96
C LEU A 241 14.49 -5.26 -13.74
N ARG A 242 14.81 -3.96 -13.64
CA ARG A 242 13.82 -2.90 -13.53
C ARG A 242 12.94 -2.78 -14.79
N VAL A 243 13.54 -2.89 -15.96
CA VAL A 243 12.79 -2.88 -17.23
C VAL A 243 11.87 -4.07 -17.31
N GLU A 244 12.35 -5.25 -16.93
CA GLU A 244 11.54 -6.47 -16.94
C GLU A 244 10.38 -6.38 -15.92
N GLN A 245 10.63 -5.90 -14.73
CA GLN A 245 9.58 -5.65 -13.72
C GLN A 245 8.48 -4.72 -14.26
N ARG A 246 8.85 -3.60 -14.89
CA ARG A 246 7.88 -2.67 -15.49
C ARG A 246 7.05 -3.34 -16.59
N LYS A 247 7.66 -4.18 -17.43
CA LYS A 247 6.92 -4.93 -18.45
C LYS A 247 5.92 -5.91 -17.82
N ARG A 248 6.33 -6.64 -16.77
CA ARG A 248 5.45 -7.55 -16.03
C ARG A 248 4.27 -6.80 -15.38
N GLU A 249 4.53 -5.62 -14.79
CA GLU A 249 3.46 -4.77 -14.25
C GLU A 249 2.45 -4.34 -15.33
N GLN A 250 2.94 -3.90 -16.49
CA GLN A 250 2.08 -3.54 -17.62
C GLN A 250 1.24 -4.72 -18.12
N GLN A 251 1.82 -5.91 -18.20
CA GLN A 251 1.08 -7.13 -18.59
C GLN A 251 -0.02 -7.49 -17.58
N LEU A 252 0.21 -7.25 -16.28
CA LEU A 252 -0.80 -7.49 -15.25
C LEU A 252 -1.93 -6.45 -15.29
N ASP A 253 -1.67 -5.23 -15.81
CA ASP A 253 -2.67 -4.17 -15.95
C ASP A 253 -3.54 -4.33 -17.20
N GLN A 254 -3.09 -5.13 -18.18
CA GLN A 254 -3.91 -5.41 -19.36
C GLN A 254 -5.09 -6.31 -18.98
N PRO A 255 -6.34 -5.95 -19.38
CA PRO A 255 -7.44 -6.87 -19.29
C PRO A 255 -7.07 -8.16 -20.05
N HIS A 256 -7.51 -9.32 -19.58
CA HIS A 256 -7.45 -10.54 -20.40
C HIS A 256 -8.27 -10.25 -21.68
N GLU A 257 -7.61 -9.89 -22.76
CA GLU A 257 -8.15 -10.13 -24.08
C GLU A 257 -8.28 -11.65 -24.14
N GLY A 258 -9.53 -12.10 -24.01
CA GLY A 258 -9.82 -13.52 -24.15
C GLY A 258 -9.15 -13.95 -25.46
N SER A 259 -8.33 -14.98 -25.38
CA SER A 259 -7.87 -15.70 -26.56
C SER A 259 -9.13 -16.16 -27.30
N GLY A 260 -9.62 -15.26 -28.17
CA GLY A 260 -10.56 -15.65 -29.20
C GLY A 260 -9.79 -16.63 -30.10
N GLU A 261 -9.83 -17.88 -29.71
CA GLU A 261 -9.54 -18.96 -30.61
C GLU A 261 -10.56 -18.85 -31.74
N VAL A 262 -10.11 -18.26 -32.83
CA VAL A 262 -10.81 -18.36 -34.12
C VAL A 262 -10.72 -19.83 -34.53
N VAL A 263 -11.84 -20.55 -34.35
CA VAL A 263 -12.08 -21.82 -34.99
C VAL A 263 -12.45 -21.59 -36.46
#